data_6e99d21502d7a421f3b2f7efdabb4e6f
#
_entry.id   6e99d21502d7a421f3b2f7efdabb4e6f
#
_cell.length_a   1.000
_cell.length_b   1.000
_cell.length_c   1.000
_cell.angle_alpha   90.00
_cell.angle_beta   90.00
_cell.angle_gamma   90.00
#
_symmetry.space_group_name_H-M   'P 1'
#
loop_
_entity.id
_entity.type
_entity.pdbx_description
1 polymer ?
#
loop_
_entity_poly.entity_id
_entity_poly.type
_entity_poly.pdbx_seq_one_letter_code
_entity_poly.pdbx_strand_id
1 'polypeptide(L)'
;MIPILRASDAGELKRRVMNRSQLQNEEVSRIVKEIVARVRQEGDAALFDYTVKFDHVTMTAETVLVTKDEIARAYAAASPEWLDAMREAARRITAFHEKQKQNTWLNFDPAISLGQKVTPLKRVGVYVPGGTAAYPSSVLMNVLPAKVAGVKEIIMVTPPGRDGSVSYPLALVAADLAGVDKIYKVGGAQAVAALAFGTESIPRVDKITGPGNIFVANAKREVFGHVGIDMVAGPSEVLVIADDSANPRYVAADLLSQAEHDPLAAAILGTDSETLAAAVQAEIARQTALLPRRDVIEKSLTAYGTIVVAPTLPDCADIANQIAPEHMELSVADPYGLLPLIENAGAIFLGHYSPEPLGDYLAGPNHVLPTSGTARFFSPLSVDDFVKKSSLICCSRAELERVSEQVMLLARQEGLDAHANAVAIRFGKEIKA
;
A
#
# COMPACT_ATOMS: atom_id res chain seq x y z
N MET A 1 3.38 5.08 -30.02
CA MET A 1 4.81 4.74 -29.87
C MET A 1 5.34 5.48 -28.64
N ILE A 2 6.10 4.85 -27.78
CA ILE A 2 6.69 5.49 -26.59
C ILE A 2 7.74 6.53 -27.02
N PRO A 3 7.70 7.80 -26.52
CA PRO A 3 8.66 8.83 -26.91
C PRO A 3 10.03 8.61 -26.24
N ILE A 4 11.09 9.01 -26.98
CA ILE A 4 12.45 9.11 -26.44
C ILE A 4 12.71 10.61 -26.18
N LEU A 5 12.98 10.96 -24.94
CA LEU A 5 13.29 12.33 -24.47
C LEU A 5 14.74 12.40 -24.03
N ARG A 6 15.32 13.58 -24.00
CA ARG A 6 16.60 13.84 -23.34
C ARG A 6 16.36 14.37 -21.91
N ALA A 7 17.33 14.17 -21.04
CA ALA A 7 17.27 14.69 -19.67
C ALA A 7 17.04 16.20 -19.59
N SER A 8 17.44 16.95 -20.62
CA SER A 8 17.13 18.38 -20.79
C SER A 8 15.64 18.70 -20.96
N ASP A 9 14.82 17.72 -21.33
CA ASP A 9 13.38 17.90 -21.61
C ASP A 9 12.53 17.75 -20.32
N ALA A 10 13.05 18.23 -19.18
CA ALA A 10 12.46 18.08 -17.85
C ALA A 10 11.00 18.52 -17.75
N GLY A 11 10.59 19.53 -18.53
CA GLY A 11 9.19 20.02 -18.57
C GLY A 11 8.22 18.98 -19.12
N GLU A 12 8.60 18.29 -20.19
CA GLU A 12 7.80 17.23 -20.80
C GLU A 12 7.74 15.99 -19.88
N LEU A 13 8.88 15.59 -19.31
CA LEU A 13 8.96 14.51 -18.36
C LEU A 13 8.02 14.74 -17.16
N LYS A 14 8.09 15.93 -16.56
CA LYS A 14 7.21 16.32 -15.45
C LYS A 14 5.72 16.25 -15.83
N ARG A 15 5.37 16.72 -17.00
CA ARG A 15 3.98 16.70 -17.49
C ARG A 15 3.47 15.26 -17.67
N ARG A 16 4.27 14.39 -18.26
CA ARG A 16 3.88 13.01 -18.57
C ARG A 16 3.83 12.10 -17.33
N VAL A 17 4.76 12.28 -16.41
CA VAL A 17 4.95 11.34 -15.29
C VAL A 17 4.39 11.86 -13.97
N MET A 18 4.62 13.14 -13.63
CA MET A 18 4.32 13.63 -12.27
C MET A 18 2.88 14.14 -12.08
N ASN A 19 2.15 14.46 -13.14
CA ASN A 19 0.81 15.09 -13.06
C ASN A 19 -0.34 14.08 -13.26
N ARG A 20 -0.16 12.80 -12.91
CA ARG A 20 -1.13 11.72 -13.19
C ARG A 20 -2.20 11.51 -12.13
N SER A 21 -2.07 12.12 -10.96
CA SER A 21 -3.00 11.88 -9.87
C SER A 21 -4.41 12.40 -10.17
N GLN A 22 -5.36 11.48 -10.37
CA GLN A 22 -6.79 11.79 -10.50
C GLN A 22 -7.50 11.95 -9.14
N LEU A 23 -6.76 11.89 -8.04
CA LEU A 23 -7.31 11.96 -6.68
C LEU A 23 -8.00 13.30 -6.35
N GLN A 24 -7.81 14.33 -7.17
CA GLN A 24 -8.41 15.67 -7.02
C GLN A 24 -9.71 15.85 -7.84
N ASN A 25 -10.36 14.75 -8.25
CA ASN A 25 -11.67 14.85 -8.90
C ASN A 25 -12.73 15.24 -7.88
N GLU A 26 -13.18 16.51 -7.94
CA GLU A 26 -14.16 17.09 -7.00
C GLU A 26 -15.50 16.34 -7.02
N GLU A 27 -15.95 15.90 -8.20
CA GLU A 27 -17.18 15.14 -8.35
C GLU A 27 -17.10 13.80 -7.63
N VAL A 28 -16.02 13.05 -7.81
CA VAL A 28 -15.78 11.78 -7.09
C VAL A 28 -15.74 12.04 -5.59
N SER A 29 -15.04 13.09 -5.15
CA SER A 29 -14.95 13.44 -3.73
C SER A 29 -16.34 13.74 -3.13
N ARG A 30 -17.20 14.46 -3.86
CA ARG A 30 -18.58 14.78 -3.42
C ARG A 30 -19.41 13.50 -3.27
N ILE A 31 -19.38 12.62 -4.28
CA ILE A 31 -20.11 11.35 -4.26
C ILE A 31 -19.64 10.48 -3.10
N VAL A 32 -18.33 10.38 -2.89
CA VAL A 32 -17.76 9.57 -1.80
C VAL A 32 -18.16 10.11 -0.43
N LYS A 33 -18.12 11.43 -0.21
CA LYS A 33 -18.58 12.05 1.04
C LYS A 33 -20.03 11.72 1.36
N GLU A 34 -20.90 11.76 0.35
CA GLU A 34 -22.31 11.39 0.50
C GLU A 34 -22.46 9.92 0.91
N ILE A 35 -21.75 9.00 0.22
CA ILE A 35 -21.79 7.57 0.54
C ILE A 35 -21.29 7.31 1.97
N VAL A 36 -20.15 7.89 2.32
CA VAL A 36 -19.54 7.72 3.65
C VAL A 36 -20.46 8.23 4.76
N ALA A 37 -21.03 9.43 4.58
CA ALA A 37 -21.95 10.01 5.55
C ALA A 37 -23.21 9.16 5.74
N ARG A 38 -23.80 8.67 4.64
CA ARG A 38 -25.02 7.87 4.66
C ARG A 38 -24.79 6.50 5.34
N VAL A 39 -23.68 5.79 5.00
CA VAL A 39 -23.36 4.51 5.66
C VAL A 39 -23.09 4.71 7.15
N ARG A 40 -22.40 5.80 7.54
CA ARG A 40 -22.17 6.13 8.94
C ARG A 40 -23.47 6.33 9.72
N GLN A 41 -24.49 6.89 9.09
CA GLN A 41 -25.78 7.23 9.72
C GLN A 41 -26.78 6.08 9.70
N GLU A 42 -26.86 5.33 8.61
CA GLU A 42 -27.92 4.35 8.33
C GLU A 42 -27.41 2.89 8.41
N GLY A 43 -26.11 2.65 8.62
CA GLY A 43 -25.55 1.30 8.78
C GLY A 43 -25.80 0.35 7.60
N ASP A 44 -26.28 -0.84 7.89
CA ASP A 44 -26.55 -1.90 6.90
C ASP A 44 -27.57 -1.47 5.84
N ALA A 45 -28.56 -0.64 6.18
CA ALA A 45 -29.55 -0.18 5.23
C ALA A 45 -28.89 0.57 4.06
N ALA A 46 -28.02 1.53 4.35
CA ALA A 46 -27.27 2.25 3.32
C ALA A 46 -26.27 1.34 2.59
N LEU A 47 -25.58 0.46 3.33
CA LEU A 47 -24.59 -0.47 2.76
C LEU A 47 -25.21 -1.35 1.68
N PHE A 48 -26.37 -1.96 1.98
CA PHE A 48 -27.05 -2.86 1.05
C PHE A 48 -27.72 -2.11 -0.10
N ASP A 49 -28.30 -0.92 0.14
CA ASP A 49 -28.80 -0.06 -0.93
C ASP A 49 -27.73 0.29 -1.96
N TYR A 50 -26.53 0.67 -1.50
CA TYR A 50 -25.42 0.96 -2.39
C TYR A 50 -24.89 -0.30 -3.10
N THR A 51 -24.93 -1.45 -2.47
CA THR A 51 -24.58 -2.74 -3.11
C THR A 51 -25.57 -3.07 -4.24
N VAL A 52 -26.88 -2.87 -4.03
CA VAL A 52 -27.87 -2.99 -5.12
C VAL A 52 -27.59 -1.98 -6.23
N LYS A 53 -27.31 -0.74 -5.88
CA LYS A 53 -27.10 0.35 -6.85
C LYS A 53 -25.86 0.16 -7.74
N PHE A 54 -24.73 -0.30 -7.15
CA PHE A 54 -23.46 -0.34 -7.84
C PHE A 54 -23.05 -1.73 -8.32
N ASP A 55 -23.36 -2.75 -7.54
CA ASP A 55 -23.01 -4.14 -7.84
C ASP A 55 -24.18 -4.91 -8.47
N HIS A 56 -25.39 -4.34 -8.45
CA HIS A 56 -26.64 -4.94 -8.98
C HIS A 56 -27.02 -6.27 -8.31
N VAL A 57 -26.72 -6.39 -7.03
CA VAL A 57 -26.97 -7.59 -6.22
C VAL A 57 -27.66 -7.20 -4.93
N THR A 58 -28.72 -7.95 -4.58
CA THR A 58 -29.38 -7.81 -3.27
C THR A 58 -28.60 -8.61 -2.22
N MET A 59 -28.10 -7.93 -1.21
CA MET A 59 -27.47 -8.51 -0.02
C MET A 59 -28.32 -8.24 1.22
N THR A 60 -28.23 -9.15 2.19
CA THR A 60 -28.82 -9.02 3.52
C THR A 60 -27.79 -9.37 4.59
N ALA A 61 -28.13 -9.13 5.84
CA ALA A 61 -27.27 -9.50 6.97
C ALA A 61 -26.90 -11.00 6.99
N GLU A 62 -27.83 -11.86 6.51
CA GLU A 62 -27.62 -13.31 6.44
C GLU A 62 -26.74 -13.74 5.26
N THR A 63 -26.75 -12.99 4.16
CA THR A 63 -26.07 -13.37 2.91
C THR A 63 -24.76 -12.64 2.66
N VAL A 64 -24.50 -11.55 3.37
CA VAL A 64 -23.30 -10.72 3.16
C VAL A 64 -22.02 -11.43 3.59
N LEU A 65 -22.06 -12.29 4.61
CA LEU A 65 -20.92 -13.05 5.11
C LEU A 65 -20.67 -14.27 4.21
N VAL A 66 -19.42 -14.46 3.81
CA VAL A 66 -18.99 -15.66 3.07
C VAL A 66 -19.09 -16.88 3.97
N THR A 67 -19.66 -17.97 3.44
CA THR A 67 -19.84 -19.23 4.14
C THR A 67 -18.66 -20.17 3.93
N LYS A 68 -18.51 -21.17 4.81
CA LYS A 68 -17.50 -22.24 4.65
C LYS A 68 -17.72 -23.04 3.36
N ASP A 69 -18.96 -23.21 2.92
CA ASP A 69 -19.28 -23.91 1.68
C ASP A 69 -18.83 -23.13 0.44
N GLU A 70 -18.90 -21.79 0.46
CA GLU A 70 -18.34 -20.95 -0.60
C GLU A 70 -16.82 -21.11 -0.69
N ILE A 71 -16.13 -21.14 0.46
CA ILE A 71 -14.69 -21.39 0.53
C ILE A 71 -14.37 -22.80 0.00
N ALA A 72 -15.10 -23.82 0.42
CA ALA A 72 -14.88 -25.20 -0.05
C ALA A 72 -15.07 -25.34 -1.57
N ARG A 73 -16.09 -24.68 -2.14
CA ARG A 73 -16.28 -24.62 -3.60
C ARG A 73 -15.14 -23.90 -4.31
N ALA A 74 -14.60 -22.84 -3.70
CA ALA A 74 -13.45 -22.13 -4.25
C ALA A 74 -12.20 -23.02 -4.31
N TYR A 75 -11.94 -23.80 -3.25
CA TYR A 75 -10.86 -24.81 -3.26
C TYR A 75 -11.03 -25.87 -4.34
N ALA A 76 -12.25 -26.33 -4.56
CA ALA A 76 -12.56 -27.32 -5.59
C ALA A 76 -12.32 -26.80 -7.03
N ALA A 77 -12.35 -25.47 -7.21
CA ALA A 77 -12.08 -24.82 -8.48
C ALA A 77 -10.59 -24.48 -8.70
N ALA A 78 -9.75 -24.56 -7.65
CA ALA A 78 -8.33 -24.26 -7.71
C ALA A 78 -7.52 -25.46 -8.20
N SER A 79 -6.58 -25.27 -9.12
CA SER A 79 -5.66 -26.35 -9.52
C SER A 79 -4.62 -26.63 -8.43
N PRO A 80 -4.12 -27.86 -8.34
CA PRO A 80 -3.05 -28.21 -7.38
C PRO A 80 -1.80 -27.35 -7.56
N GLU A 81 -1.41 -27.08 -8.81
CA GLU A 81 -0.22 -26.27 -9.14
C GLU A 81 -0.38 -24.81 -8.66
N TRP A 82 -1.58 -24.26 -8.83
CA TRP A 82 -1.88 -22.91 -8.34
C TRP A 82 -1.86 -22.87 -6.81
N LEU A 83 -2.42 -23.88 -6.13
CA LEU A 83 -2.40 -23.99 -4.67
C LEU A 83 -0.96 -24.07 -4.12
N ASP A 84 -0.09 -24.84 -4.78
CA ASP A 84 1.31 -24.96 -4.37
C ASP A 84 2.07 -23.64 -4.59
N ALA A 85 1.82 -22.94 -5.70
CA ALA A 85 2.40 -21.63 -5.94
C ALA A 85 1.94 -20.60 -4.87
N MET A 86 0.65 -20.59 -4.51
CA MET A 86 0.12 -19.70 -3.47
C MET A 86 0.67 -20.02 -2.07
N ARG A 87 0.86 -21.30 -1.73
CA ARG A 87 1.50 -21.70 -0.48
C ARG A 87 2.96 -21.24 -0.41
N GLU A 88 3.71 -21.38 -1.52
CA GLU A 88 5.10 -20.91 -1.58
C GLU A 88 5.16 -19.38 -1.49
N ALA A 89 4.27 -18.65 -2.16
CA ALA A 89 4.15 -17.21 -2.00
C ALA A 89 3.89 -16.82 -0.54
N ALA A 90 2.89 -17.44 0.08
CA ALA A 90 2.56 -17.18 1.49
C ALA A 90 3.75 -17.45 2.43
N ARG A 91 4.48 -18.54 2.20
CA ARG A 91 5.68 -18.89 2.98
C ARG A 91 6.77 -17.82 2.86
N ARG A 92 7.05 -17.34 1.62
CA ARG A 92 8.09 -16.32 1.37
C ARG A 92 7.71 -14.96 1.92
N ILE A 93 6.46 -14.53 1.71
CA ILE A 93 5.94 -13.27 2.25
C ILE A 93 6.02 -13.28 3.78
N THR A 94 5.58 -14.35 4.41
CA THR A 94 5.68 -14.51 5.88
C THR A 94 7.12 -14.43 6.35
N ALA A 95 8.04 -15.18 5.72
CA ALA A 95 9.45 -15.21 6.09
C ALA A 95 10.13 -13.83 5.95
N PHE A 96 9.76 -13.04 4.95
CA PHE A 96 10.26 -11.67 4.79
C PHE A 96 9.74 -10.77 5.92
N HIS A 97 8.43 -10.79 6.17
CA HIS A 97 7.79 -9.92 7.17
C HIS A 97 8.15 -10.30 8.61
N GLU A 98 8.48 -11.55 8.89
CA GLU A 98 8.99 -11.96 10.21
C GLU A 98 10.26 -11.20 10.62
N LYS A 99 11.10 -10.78 9.66
CA LYS A 99 12.30 -9.96 9.91
C LYS A 99 12.00 -8.51 10.28
N GLN A 100 10.76 -8.04 10.03
CA GLN A 100 10.34 -6.67 10.32
C GLN A 100 9.77 -6.53 11.74
N LYS A 101 9.59 -7.63 12.47
CA LYS A 101 9.06 -7.60 13.83
C LYS A 101 9.91 -6.77 14.76
N GLN A 102 9.26 -5.87 15.49
CA GLN A 102 9.86 -5.10 16.56
C GLN A 102 9.39 -5.59 17.91
N ASN A 103 10.30 -5.62 18.89
CA ASN A 103 9.99 -6.06 20.24
C ASN A 103 9.73 -4.85 21.15
N THR A 104 8.87 -5.04 22.16
CA THR A 104 8.81 -4.16 23.33
C THR A 104 10.18 -4.16 24.01
N TRP A 105 10.67 -2.98 24.37
CA TRP A 105 11.91 -2.84 25.12
C TRP A 105 11.75 -1.87 26.29
N LEU A 106 12.51 -2.09 27.34
CA LEU A 106 12.59 -1.21 28.51
C LEU A 106 14.05 -1.21 28.99
N ASN A 107 14.62 -0.01 29.04
CA ASN A 107 15.93 0.22 29.66
C ASN A 107 15.71 0.56 31.13
N PHE A 108 16.13 -0.34 32.01
CA PHE A 108 16.03 -0.14 33.46
C PHE A 108 17.17 0.74 33.96
N ASP A 109 16.80 1.87 34.57
CA ASP A 109 17.72 2.80 35.19
C ASP A 109 17.16 3.20 36.58
N PRO A 110 18.01 3.31 37.63
CA PRO A 110 17.54 3.67 38.98
C PRO A 110 16.91 5.06 39.09
N ALA A 111 17.28 5.99 38.20
CA ALA A 111 16.74 7.33 38.15
C ALA A 111 15.46 7.40 37.31
N ILE A 112 15.57 7.01 36.01
CA ILE A 112 14.46 7.04 35.08
C ILE A 112 14.57 5.86 34.09
N SER A 113 13.63 4.94 34.17
CA SER A 113 13.51 3.84 33.21
C SER A 113 12.66 4.29 32.02
N LEU A 114 13.18 4.11 30.81
CA LEU A 114 12.53 4.47 29.55
C LEU A 114 12.36 3.26 28.67
N GLY A 115 11.28 3.22 27.90
CA GLY A 115 11.03 2.13 26.98
C GLY A 115 9.99 2.43 25.93
N GLN A 116 9.72 1.42 25.11
CA GLN A 116 8.67 1.46 24.12
C GLN A 116 7.90 0.14 24.11
N LYS A 117 6.59 0.22 24.32
CA LYS A 117 5.67 -0.92 24.21
C LYS A 117 5.14 -1.02 22.79
N VAL A 118 5.44 -2.12 22.11
CA VAL A 118 4.89 -2.46 20.79
C VAL A 118 3.63 -3.30 21.00
N THR A 119 2.52 -2.89 20.40
CA THR A 119 1.22 -3.57 20.55
C THR A 119 0.54 -3.69 19.19
N PRO A 120 0.12 -4.90 18.77
CA PRO A 120 -0.67 -5.07 17.55
C PRO A 120 -1.98 -4.28 17.58
N LEU A 121 -2.47 -3.91 16.40
CA LEU A 121 -3.85 -3.45 16.24
C LEU A 121 -4.81 -4.59 16.61
N LYS A 122 -6.00 -4.24 17.08
CA LYS A 122 -6.97 -5.25 17.51
C LYS A 122 -7.66 -5.90 16.30
N ARG A 123 -8.11 -5.07 15.36
CA ARG A 123 -8.87 -5.51 14.18
C ARG A 123 -8.46 -4.70 12.95
N VAL A 124 -8.27 -5.36 11.82
CA VAL A 124 -7.87 -4.76 10.55
C VAL A 124 -8.85 -5.16 9.46
N GLY A 125 -9.18 -4.21 8.59
CA GLY A 125 -9.97 -4.41 7.39
C GLY A 125 -9.06 -4.48 6.17
N VAL A 126 -9.22 -5.51 5.34
CA VAL A 126 -8.52 -5.67 4.06
C VAL A 126 -9.52 -5.49 2.94
N TYR A 127 -9.32 -4.50 2.09
CA TYR A 127 -10.10 -4.30 0.88
C TYR A 127 -9.44 -5.05 -0.29
N VAL A 128 -10.20 -5.93 -0.93
CA VAL A 128 -9.75 -6.68 -2.11
C VAL A 128 -10.67 -6.31 -3.27
N PRO A 129 -10.16 -5.72 -4.36
CA PRO A 129 -10.98 -5.35 -5.49
C PRO A 129 -11.54 -6.57 -6.22
N GLY A 130 -12.76 -6.45 -6.76
CA GLY A 130 -13.43 -7.42 -7.60
C GLY A 130 -13.68 -6.79 -8.97
N GLY A 131 -12.68 -6.60 -9.77
CA GLY A 131 -12.78 -5.94 -11.07
C GLY A 131 -12.38 -6.84 -12.24
N THR A 132 -11.87 -6.22 -13.31
CA THR A 132 -11.36 -6.90 -14.52
C THR A 132 -10.13 -7.76 -14.26
N ALA A 133 -9.43 -7.56 -13.16
CA ALA A 133 -8.34 -8.40 -12.69
C ALA A 133 -8.59 -8.78 -11.22
N ALA A 134 -8.41 -10.04 -10.93
CA ALA A 134 -8.44 -10.58 -9.58
C ALA A 134 -7.01 -10.65 -9.04
N TYR A 135 -6.85 -10.31 -7.79
CA TYR A 135 -5.55 -10.24 -7.16
C TYR A 135 -5.47 -11.11 -5.89
N PRO A 136 -5.44 -12.46 -6.01
CA PRO A 136 -5.23 -13.33 -4.85
C PRO A 136 -3.91 -13.03 -4.14
N SER A 137 -2.88 -12.59 -4.87
CA SER A 137 -1.61 -12.13 -4.32
C SER A 137 -1.79 -10.95 -3.37
N SER A 138 -2.66 -9.97 -3.72
CA SER A 138 -2.94 -8.83 -2.84
C SER A 138 -3.62 -9.23 -1.54
N VAL A 139 -4.34 -10.36 -1.51
CA VAL A 139 -4.85 -10.91 -0.25
C VAL A 139 -3.68 -11.31 0.65
N LEU A 140 -2.73 -12.10 0.14
CA LEU A 140 -1.55 -12.51 0.90
C LEU A 140 -0.74 -11.30 1.38
N MET A 141 -0.50 -10.33 0.49
CA MET A 141 0.31 -9.14 0.75
C MET A 141 -0.28 -8.22 1.82
N ASN A 142 -1.62 -8.17 1.96
CA ASN A 142 -2.27 -7.38 2.99
C ASN A 142 -2.45 -8.15 4.31
N VAL A 143 -2.74 -9.45 4.23
CA VAL A 143 -3.12 -10.26 5.40
C VAL A 143 -1.90 -10.77 6.16
N LEU A 144 -0.88 -11.29 5.46
CA LEU A 144 0.25 -11.94 6.12
C LEU A 144 1.08 -11.00 7.00
N PRO A 145 1.41 -9.74 6.60
CA PRO A 145 2.09 -8.83 7.51
C PRO A 145 1.23 -8.49 8.74
N ALA A 146 -0.10 -8.41 8.61
CA ALA A 146 -1.00 -8.22 9.74
C ALA A 146 -0.99 -9.43 10.69
N LYS A 147 -0.97 -10.67 10.16
CA LYS A 147 -0.82 -11.90 10.97
C LYS A 147 0.53 -11.93 11.67
N VAL A 148 1.62 -11.62 10.96
CA VAL A 148 2.98 -11.54 11.54
C VAL A 148 3.06 -10.49 12.65
N ALA A 149 2.39 -9.34 12.48
CA ALA A 149 2.27 -8.33 13.53
C ALA A 149 1.52 -8.80 14.78
N GLY A 150 0.71 -9.85 14.66
CA GLY A 150 -0.11 -10.39 15.75
C GLY A 150 -1.51 -9.76 15.85
N VAL A 151 -2.05 -9.21 14.77
CA VAL A 151 -3.43 -8.74 14.70
C VAL A 151 -4.39 -9.90 14.99
N LYS A 152 -5.34 -9.66 15.91
CA LYS A 152 -6.21 -10.72 16.41
C LYS A 152 -7.38 -11.06 15.50
N GLU A 153 -7.90 -10.07 14.77
CA GLU A 153 -9.06 -10.24 13.87
C GLU A 153 -8.80 -9.48 12.57
N ILE A 154 -8.81 -10.21 11.45
CA ILE A 154 -8.64 -9.65 10.11
C ILE A 154 -9.93 -9.88 9.33
N ILE A 155 -10.54 -8.79 8.87
CA ILE A 155 -11.76 -8.78 8.09
C ILE A 155 -11.42 -8.43 6.66
N MET A 156 -11.87 -9.23 5.70
CA MET A 156 -11.76 -8.92 4.29
C MET A 156 -13.12 -8.47 3.75
N VAL A 157 -13.12 -7.44 2.90
CA VAL A 157 -14.25 -7.05 2.08
C VAL A 157 -13.88 -7.16 0.60
N THR A 158 -14.80 -7.69 -0.21
CA THR A 158 -14.63 -7.82 -1.66
C THR A 158 -15.99 -7.72 -2.33
N PRO A 159 -16.11 -7.05 -3.50
CA PRO A 159 -17.40 -6.93 -4.18
C PRO A 159 -18.02 -8.27 -4.51
N PRO A 160 -19.36 -8.38 -4.44
CA PRO A 160 -20.08 -9.56 -4.94
C PRO A 160 -20.07 -9.63 -6.46
N GLY A 161 -20.15 -10.83 -7.00
CA GLY A 161 -20.54 -11.11 -8.38
C GLY A 161 -22.04 -10.95 -8.58
N ARG A 162 -22.48 -10.89 -9.82
CA ARG A 162 -23.92 -10.71 -10.17
C ARG A 162 -24.84 -11.83 -9.64
N ASP A 163 -24.28 -12.99 -9.34
CA ASP A 163 -24.95 -14.13 -8.74
C ASP A 163 -24.99 -14.11 -7.20
N GLY A 164 -24.42 -13.06 -6.59
CA GLY A 164 -24.32 -12.93 -5.13
C GLY A 164 -23.17 -13.73 -4.50
N SER A 165 -22.38 -14.44 -5.28
CA SER A 165 -21.13 -15.06 -4.83
C SER A 165 -19.99 -14.02 -4.82
N VAL A 166 -18.77 -14.40 -4.39
CA VAL A 166 -17.59 -13.56 -4.59
C VAL A 166 -17.22 -13.56 -6.06
N SER A 167 -17.00 -12.38 -6.64
CA SER A 167 -16.68 -12.21 -8.06
C SER A 167 -15.49 -13.06 -8.53
N TYR A 168 -14.57 -13.36 -7.62
CA TYR A 168 -13.38 -14.13 -7.92
C TYR A 168 -13.08 -15.17 -6.83
N PRO A 169 -13.52 -16.44 -7.04
CA PRO A 169 -13.43 -17.48 -6.01
C PRO A 169 -12.03 -17.75 -5.45
N LEU A 170 -10.96 -17.63 -6.27
CA LEU A 170 -9.60 -17.86 -5.81
C LEU A 170 -9.12 -16.84 -4.76
N ALA A 171 -9.76 -15.66 -4.65
CA ALA A 171 -9.53 -14.75 -3.55
C ALA A 171 -9.96 -15.32 -2.20
N LEU A 172 -11.00 -16.18 -2.18
CA LEU A 172 -11.43 -16.88 -0.96
C LEU A 172 -10.39 -17.90 -0.51
N VAL A 173 -9.79 -18.62 -1.46
CA VAL A 173 -8.70 -19.58 -1.18
C VAL A 173 -7.49 -18.85 -0.60
N ALA A 174 -7.08 -17.72 -1.21
CA ALA A 174 -5.99 -16.91 -0.71
C ALA A 174 -6.28 -16.36 0.69
N ALA A 175 -7.51 -15.93 0.95
CA ALA A 175 -7.94 -15.42 2.26
C ALA A 175 -7.90 -16.51 3.35
N ASP A 176 -8.37 -17.70 3.05
CA ASP A 176 -8.32 -18.85 3.96
C ASP A 176 -6.87 -19.28 4.23
N LEU A 177 -6.04 -19.41 3.19
CA LEU A 177 -4.60 -19.70 3.31
C LEU A 177 -3.85 -18.66 4.16
N ALA A 178 -4.20 -17.38 4.04
CA ALA A 178 -3.61 -16.30 4.82
C ALA A 178 -4.18 -16.19 6.24
N GLY A 179 -5.30 -16.85 6.53
CA GLY A 179 -5.95 -16.88 7.83
C GLY A 179 -6.84 -15.65 8.09
N VAL A 180 -7.60 -15.17 7.09
CA VAL A 180 -8.66 -14.16 7.28
C VAL A 180 -9.76 -14.73 8.17
N ASP A 181 -10.25 -13.94 9.13
CA ASP A 181 -11.24 -14.42 10.10
C ASP A 181 -12.69 -14.31 9.58
N LYS A 182 -12.98 -13.26 8.81
CA LYS A 182 -14.30 -13.01 8.20
C LYS A 182 -14.16 -12.35 6.84
N ILE A 183 -15.02 -12.75 5.91
CA ILE A 183 -15.05 -12.20 4.54
C ILE A 183 -16.45 -11.72 4.24
N TYR A 184 -16.60 -10.46 3.85
CA TYR A 184 -17.89 -9.86 3.51
C TYR A 184 -17.97 -9.51 2.03
N LYS A 185 -19.10 -9.82 1.41
CA LYS A 185 -19.39 -9.59 -0.02
C LYS A 185 -19.92 -8.18 -0.24
N VAL A 186 -19.07 -7.19 -0.03
CA VAL A 186 -19.34 -5.77 -0.26
C VAL A 186 -18.11 -5.08 -0.82
N GLY A 187 -18.31 -4.11 -1.71
CA GLY A 187 -17.24 -3.37 -2.37
C GLY A 187 -17.42 -1.86 -2.32
N GLY A 188 -16.60 -1.12 -3.07
CA GLY A 188 -16.74 0.31 -3.24
C GLY A 188 -16.50 1.16 -1.98
N ALA A 189 -16.87 2.45 -2.09
CA ALA A 189 -16.74 3.41 -0.99
C ALA A 189 -17.60 3.03 0.23
N GLN A 190 -18.76 2.37 0.01
CA GLN A 190 -19.64 1.91 1.07
C GLN A 190 -19.01 0.83 1.94
N ALA A 191 -18.19 -0.07 1.36
CA ALA A 191 -17.46 -1.07 2.12
C ALA A 191 -16.37 -0.44 3.00
N VAL A 192 -15.66 0.57 2.48
CA VAL A 192 -14.67 1.35 3.25
C VAL A 192 -15.35 2.06 4.42
N ALA A 193 -16.50 2.68 4.19
CA ALA A 193 -17.27 3.34 5.25
C ALA A 193 -17.75 2.35 6.31
N ALA A 194 -18.23 1.16 5.90
CA ALA A 194 -18.64 0.10 6.83
C ALA A 194 -17.48 -0.38 7.70
N LEU A 195 -16.30 -0.57 7.13
CA LEU A 195 -15.09 -0.92 7.90
C LEU A 195 -14.69 0.21 8.88
N ALA A 196 -14.82 1.48 8.46
CA ALA A 196 -14.38 2.63 9.27
C ALA A 196 -15.29 2.89 10.47
N PHE A 197 -16.62 2.79 10.30
CA PHE A 197 -17.57 3.17 11.33
C PHE A 197 -18.24 1.98 12.02
N GLY A 198 -18.24 0.81 11.35
CA GLY A 198 -19.04 -0.33 11.72
C GLY A 198 -20.46 -0.20 11.21
N THR A 199 -21.12 -1.33 11.01
CA THR A 199 -22.57 -1.48 10.77
C THR A 199 -23.08 -2.60 11.65
N GLU A 200 -24.37 -2.97 11.54
CA GLU A 200 -24.94 -4.08 12.28
C GLU A 200 -24.26 -5.42 11.91
N SER A 201 -23.89 -5.60 10.64
CA SER A 201 -23.24 -6.82 10.13
C SER A 201 -21.73 -6.77 10.18
N ILE A 202 -21.11 -5.60 9.91
CA ILE A 202 -19.66 -5.44 9.74
C ILE A 202 -19.08 -4.68 10.94
N PRO A 203 -18.22 -5.30 11.75
CA PRO A 203 -17.63 -4.62 12.89
C PRO A 203 -16.57 -3.58 12.44
N ARG A 204 -16.52 -2.44 13.15
CA ARG A 204 -15.50 -1.41 12.95
C ARG A 204 -14.09 -1.97 13.12
N VAL A 205 -13.16 -1.47 12.27
CA VAL A 205 -11.73 -1.81 12.31
C VAL A 205 -10.85 -0.65 12.76
N ASP A 206 -9.60 -0.93 13.12
CA ASP A 206 -8.62 0.08 13.53
C ASP A 206 -7.79 0.60 12.34
N LYS A 207 -7.61 -0.21 11.28
CA LYS A 207 -6.93 0.16 10.04
C LYS A 207 -7.58 -0.52 8.84
N ILE A 208 -7.60 0.17 7.71
CA ILE A 208 -8.04 -0.35 6.41
C ILE A 208 -6.84 -0.37 5.46
N THR A 209 -6.56 -1.53 4.86
CA THR A 209 -5.49 -1.70 3.86
C THR A 209 -6.04 -2.28 2.57
N GLY A 210 -5.27 -2.17 1.51
CA GLY A 210 -5.59 -2.75 0.22
C GLY A 210 -5.86 -1.73 -0.88
N PRO A 211 -5.56 -2.11 -2.14
CA PRO A 211 -5.79 -1.28 -3.32
C PRO A 211 -7.28 -1.22 -3.69
N GLY A 212 -7.66 -0.20 -4.44
CA GLY A 212 -9.00 -0.08 -4.97
C GLY A 212 -9.08 1.02 -6.03
N ASN A 213 -10.24 1.13 -6.68
CA ASN A 213 -10.46 2.17 -7.67
C ASN A 213 -10.50 3.58 -7.03
N ILE A 214 -10.66 4.60 -7.86
CA ILE A 214 -10.69 6.01 -7.43
C ILE A 214 -11.71 6.29 -6.31
N PHE A 215 -12.86 5.61 -6.28
CA PHE A 215 -13.86 5.77 -5.22
C PHE A 215 -13.39 5.18 -3.90
N VAL A 216 -12.73 4.03 -3.92
CA VAL A 216 -12.14 3.38 -2.74
C VAL A 216 -10.98 4.21 -2.20
N ALA A 217 -10.08 4.69 -3.06
CA ALA A 217 -8.97 5.55 -2.69
C ALA A 217 -9.45 6.86 -2.02
N ASN A 218 -10.47 7.51 -2.62
CA ASN A 218 -11.09 8.70 -2.03
C ASN A 218 -11.84 8.38 -0.72
N ALA A 219 -12.49 7.22 -0.61
CA ALA A 219 -13.15 6.82 0.63
C ALA A 219 -12.14 6.58 1.76
N LYS A 220 -11.01 5.92 1.49
CA LYS A 220 -9.91 5.78 2.46
C LYS A 220 -9.41 7.15 2.93
N ARG A 221 -9.23 8.10 2.02
CA ARG A 221 -8.83 9.47 2.36
C ARG A 221 -9.88 10.17 3.23
N GLU A 222 -11.18 10.01 2.94
CA GLU A 222 -12.27 10.65 3.66
C GLU A 222 -12.41 10.12 5.10
N VAL A 223 -12.17 8.83 5.33
CA VAL A 223 -12.29 8.20 6.65
C VAL A 223 -11.00 8.27 7.47
N PHE A 224 -9.89 8.76 6.89
CA PHE A 224 -8.63 8.91 7.62
C PHE A 224 -8.78 9.84 8.81
N GLY A 225 -8.25 9.43 9.97
CA GLY A 225 -8.47 10.12 11.24
C GLY A 225 -9.59 9.49 12.10
N HIS A 226 -10.59 8.84 11.48
CA HIS A 226 -11.54 7.96 12.18
C HIS A 226 -11.03 6.52 12.24
N VAL A 227 -10.29 6.11 11.23
CA VAL A 227 -9.63 4.82 11.10
C VAL A 227 -8.26 5.05 10.46
N GLY A 228 -7.26 4.22 10.78
CA GLY A 228 -5.99 4.25 10.06
C GLY A 228 -6.16 3.71 8.63
N ILE A 229 -5.31 4.16 7.73
CA ILE A 229 -5.19 3.57 6.38
C ILE A 229 -3.73 3.20 6.10
N ASP A 230 -3.49 2.36 5.10
CA ASP A 230 -2.14 2.12 4.56
C ASP A 230 -1.63 3.39 3.85
N MET A 231 -2.16 3.65 2.66
CA MET A 231 -1.84 4.81 1.84
C MET A 231 -3.02 5.15 0.91
N VAL A 232 -2.93 6.26 0.23
CA VAL A 232 -3.83 6.62 -0.88
C VAL A 232 -3.10 6.30 -2.17
N ALA A 233 -3.38 5.13 -2.75
CA ALA A 233 -2.74 4.66 -3.97
C ALA A 233 -3.26 5.41 -5.21
N GLY A 234 -2.34 5.76 -6.10
CA GLY A 234 -2.59 6.20 -7.46
C GLY A 234 -2.36 5.07 -8.48
N PRO A 235 -2.30 5.39 -9.78
CA PRO A 235 -1.96 4.43 -10.82
C PRO A 235 -0.54 3.91 -10.64
N SER A 236 -0.32 2.64 -10.99
CA SER A 236 0.98 1.96 -10.84
C SER A 236 2.05 2.50 -11.78
N GLU A 237 3.32 2.31 -11.39
CA GLU A 237 4.49 2.86 -12.06
C GLU A 237 5.66 1.89 -12.01
N VAL A 238 6.39 1.75 -13.13
CA VAL A 238 7.74 1.18 -13.15
C VAL A 238 8.71 2.18 -13.75
N LEU A 239 9.88 2.29 -13.13
CA LEU A 239 11.04 2.98 -13.68
C LEU A 239 12.22 2.02 -13.73
N VAL A 240 12.69 1.74 -14.93
CA VAL A 240 13.88 0.92 -15.17
C VAL A 240 15.06 1.85 -15.44
N ILE A 241 16.17 1.70 -14.72
CA ILE A 241 17.47 2.28 -15.10
C ILE A 241 18.29 1.17 -15.73
N ALA A 242 18.75 1.39 -16.98
CA ALA A 242 19.47 0.38 -17.74
C ALA A 242 20.66 0.99 -18.49
N ASP A 243 21.79 0.26 -18.55
CA ASP A 243 22.96 0.55 -19.35
C ASP A 243 23.11 -0.41 -20.55
N ASP A 244 24.19 -0.29 -21.32
CA ASP A 244 24.45 -1.13 -22.49
C ASP A 244 24.58 -2.64 -22.19
N SER A 245 24.72 -3.05 -20.92
CA SER A 245 24.75 -4.45 -20.51
C SER A 245 23.37 -5.08 -20.50
N ALA A 246 22.30 -4.28 -20.49
CA ALA A 246 20.93 -4.75 -20.40
C ALA A 246 20.45 -5.36 -21.73
N ASN A 247 19.66 -6.43 -21.62
CA ASN A 247 18.98 -7.00 -22.77
C ASN A 247 17.73 -6.18 -23.11
N PRO A 248 17.64 -5.54 -24.28
CA PRO A 248 16.50 -4.69 -24.63
C PRO A 248 15.16 -5.46 -24.64
N ARG A 249 15.17 -6.78 -24.85
CA ARG A 249 13.96 -7.62 -24.79
C ARG A 249 13.44 -7.77 -23.37
N TYR A 250 14.34 -7.83 -22.38
CA TYR A 250 13.96 -7.93 -20.97
C TYR A 250 13.39 -6.59 -20.50
N VAL A 251 14.12 -5.50 -20.72
CA VAL A 251 13.67 -4.15 -20.35
C VAL A 251 12.31 -3.82 -20.99
N ALA A 252 12.11 -4.16 -22.26
CA ALA A 252 10.82 -3.97 -22.92
C ALA A 252 9.70 -4.80 -22.25
N ALA A 253 9.98 -6.04 -21.86
CA ALA A 253 9.01 -6.90 -21.18
C ALA A 253 8.63 -6.34 -19.79
N ASP A 254 9.60 -5.83 -19.03
CA ASP A 254 9.39 -5.24 -17.72
C ASP A 254 8.56 -3.93 -17.80
N LEU A 255 8.81 -3.09 -18.81
CA LEU A 255 7.99 -1.92 -19.08
C LEU A 255 6.54 -2.29 -19.48
N LEU A 256 6.37 -3.38 -20.23
CA LEU A 256 5.07 -3.85 -20.69
C LEU A 256 4.26 -4.54 -19.57
N SER A 257 4.92 -5.24 -18.63
CA SER A 257 4.25 -5.83 -17.47
C SER A 257 3.51 -4.76 -16.65
N GLN A 258 4.11 -3.58 -16.50
CA GLN A 258 3.45 -2.47 -15.84
C GLN A 258 2.38 -1.78 -16.71
N ALA A 259 2.66 -1.59 -18.00
CA ALA A 259 1.76 -0.90 -18.91
C ALA A 259 0.42 -1.65 -19.13
N GLU A 260 0.38 -2.97 -18.91
CA GLU A 260 -0.85 -3.75 -19.05
C GLU A 260 -1.81 -3.64 -17.86
N HIS A 261 -1.36 -3.10 -16.72
CA HIS A 261 -2.20 -3.00 -15.51
C HIS A 261 -3.40 -2.07 -15.70
N ASP A 262 -3.16 -0.85 -16.20
CA ASP A 262 -4.19 0.19 -16.34
C ASP A 262 -3.80 1.19 -17.43
N PRO A 263 -4.76 1.82 -18.14
CA PRO A 263 -4.47 2.91 -19.08
C PRO A 263 -3.73 4.10 -18.48
N LEU A 264 -3.77 4.28 -17.16
CA LEU A 264 -3.07 5.33 -16.42
C LEU A 264 -1.69 4.89 -15.89
N ALA A 265 -1.32 3.62 -16.04
CA ALA A 265 -0.01 3.12 -15.60
C ALA A 265 1.13 3.85 -16.34
N ALA A 266 2.29 4.00 -15.68
CA ALA A 266 3.47 4.57 -16.32
C ALA A 266 4.60 3.55 -16.39
N ALA A 267 5.23 3.50 -17.56
CA ALA A 267 6.40 2.69 -17.85
C ALA A 267 7.53 3.60 -18.33
N ILE A 268 8.60 3.70 -17.55
CA ILE A 268 9.67 4.67 -17.75
C ILE A 268 11.00 3.93 -17.84
N LEU A 269 11.79 4.25 -18.86
CA LEU A 269 13.18 3.84 -18.98
C LEU A 269 14.09 5.06 -18.81
N GLY A 270 15.06 4.99 -17.90
CA GLY A 270 16.21 5.87 -17.84
C GLY A 270 17.47 5.14 -18.33
N THR A 271 18.22 5.71 -19.25
CA THR A 271 19.44 5.08 -19.78
C THR A 271 20.47 6.12 -20.21
N ASP A 272 21.74 5.76 -20.17
CA ASP A 272 22.85 6.54 -20.73
C ASP A 272 23.21 6.09 -22.16
N SER A 273 22.47 5.13 -22.74
CA SER A 273 22.68 4.56 -24.07
C SER A 273 21.57 4.91 -25.05
N GLU A 274 21.86 5.69 -26.09
CA GLU A 274 20.94 5.95 -27.20
C GLU A 274 20.66 4.65 -27.99
N THR A 275 21.63 3.75 -28.07
CA THR A 275 21.48 2.46 -28.76
C THR A 275 20.47 1.58 -28.03
N LEU A 276 20.59 1.45 -26.72
CA LEU A 276 19.64 0.69 -25.91
C LEU A 276 18.25 1.32 -25.99
N ALA A 277 18.13 2.64 -25.89
CA ALA A 277 16.84 3.35 -25.97
C ALA A 277 16.09 3.01 -27.27
N ALA A 278 16.79 3.05 -28.41
CA ALA A 278 16.20 2.71 -29.72
C ALA A 278 15.81 1.22 -29.81
N ALA A 279 16.66 0.32 -29.30
CA ALA A 279 16.43 -1.11 -29.29
C ALA A 279 15.22 -1.48 -28.41
N VAL A 280 15.10 -0.89 -27.21
CA VAL A 280 13.95 -1.09 -26.31
C VAL A 280 12.67 -0.55 -26.94
N GLN A 281 12.69 0.62 -27.59
CA GLN A 281 11.53 1.17 -28.28
C GLN A 281 11.02 0.22 -29.38
N ALA A 282 11.93 -0.37 -30.16
CA ALA A 282 11.59 -1.36 -31.19
C ALA A 282 11.00 -2.64 -30.60
N GLU A 283 11.58 -3.13 -29.49
CA GLU A 283 11.10 -4.32 -28.78
C GLU A 283 9.73 -4.11 -28.13
N ILE A 284 9.47 -2.95 -27.56
CA ILE A 284 8.13 -2.58 -27.04
C ILE A 284 7.09 -2.71 -28.15
N ALA A 285 7.35 -2.13 -29.33
CA ALA A 285 6.42 -2.22 -30.46
C ALA A 285 6.18 -3.66 -30.91
N ARG A 286 7.25 -4.47 -30.99
CA ARG A 286 7.18 -5.88 -31.38
C ARG A 286 6.40 -6.72 -30.37
N GLN A 287 6.69 -6.57 -29.06
CA GLN A 287 6.07 -7.38 -28.02
C GLN A 287 4.61 -6.98 -27.77
N THR A 288 4.28 -5.68 -27.79
CA THR A 288 2.89 -5.19 -27.65
C THR A 288 1.95 -5.83 -28.66
N ALA A 289 2.41 -6.07 -29.91
CA ALA A 289 1.60 -6.70 -30.96
C ALA A 289 1.21 -8.15 -30.63
N LEU A 290 1.89 -8.80 -29.69
CA LEU A 290 1.68 -10.20 -29.30
C LEU A 290 0.85 -10.35 -28.02
N LEU A 291 0.64 -9.26 -27.27
CA LEU A 291 0.00 -9.31 -25.95
C LEU A 291 -1.52 -9.15 -26.03
N PRO A 292 -2.29 -9.92 -25.22
CA PRO A 292 -3.75 -9.88 -25.24
C PRO A 292 -4.34 -8.51 -24.83
N ARG A 293 -3.70 -7.79 -23.90
CA ARG A 293 -4.17 -6.49 -23.38
C ARG A 293 -3.62 -5.30 -24.17
N ARG A 294 -3.35 -5.48 -25.44
CA ARG A 294 -2.75 -4.49 -26.33
C ARG A 294 -3.38 -3.09 -26.22
N ASP A 295 -4.71 -3.01 -26.20
CA ASP A 295 -5.41 -1.72 -26.13
C ASP A 295 -5.13 -0.93 -24.85
N VAL A 296 -4.95 -1.62 -23.71
CA VAL A 296 -4.57 -1.02 -22.42
C VAL A 296 -3.13 -0.54 -22.50
N ILE A 297 -2.23 -1.41 -22.97
CA ILE A 297 -0.80 -1.11 -23.12
C ILE A 297 -0.59 0.12 -24.01
N GLU A 298 -1.21 0.15 -25.18
CA GLU A 298 -1.06 1.27 -26.13
C GLU A 298 -1.54 2.60 -25.54
N LYS A 299 -2.63 2.61 -24.77
CA LYS A 299 -3.12 3.81 -24.05
C LYS A 299 -2.13 4.26 -22.99
N SER A 300 -1.68 3.35 -22.14
CA SER A 300 -0.69 3.61 -21.09
C SER A 300 0.60 4.20 -21.68
N LEU A 301 1.22 3.50 -22.62
CA LEU A 301 2.48 3.93 -23.24
C LEU A 301 2.35 5.25 -24.01
N THR A 302 1.23 5.49 -24.69
CA THR A 302 1.00 6.76 -25.41
C THR A 302 0.89 7.93 -24.45
N ALA A 303 0.17 7.76 -23.36
CA ALA A 303 -0.08 8.85 -22.41
C ALA A 303 1.10 9.05 -21.44
N TYR A 304 1.66 7.97 -20.89
CA TYR A 304 2.57 7.99 -19.74
C TYR A 304 3.87 7.21 -19.93
N GLY A 305 4.01 6.42 -20.99
CA GLY A 305 5.26 5.77 -21.33
C GLY A 305 6.32 6.78 -21.76
N THR A 306 7.58 6.59 -21.30
CA THR A 306 8.67 7.53 -21.61
C THR A 306 10.03 6.83 -21.53
N ILE A 307 10.88 7.04 -22.53
CA ILE A 307 12.30 6.69 -22.48
C ILE A 307 13.08 7.98 -22.32
N VAL A 308 13.96 8.05 -21.32
CA VAL A 308 14.80 9.22 -21.06
C VAL A 308 16.26 8.84 -21.26
N VAL A 309 16.92 9.52 -22.18
CA VAL A 309 18.37 9.40 -22.37
C VAL A 309 19.07 10.51 -21.58
N ALA A 310 19.87 10.11 -20.63
CA ALA A 310 20.67 10.99 -19.77
C ALA A 310 22.17 10.84 -20.09
N PRO A 311 23.03 11.81 -19.71
CA PRO A 311 24.46 11.74 -19.94
C PRO A 311 25.15 10.59 -19.21
N THR A 312 24.68 10.25 -18.00
CA THR A 312 25.28 9.22 -17.13
C THR A 312 24.21 8.48 -16.33
N LEU A 313 24.54 7.29 -15.79
CA LEU A 313 23.66 6.56 -14.85
C LEU A 313 23.34 7.34 -13.57
N PRO A 314 24.28 8.10 -12.94
CA PRO A 314 23.93 9.02 -11.87
C PRO A 314 22.85 10.05 -12.24
N ASP A 315 22.89 10.62 -13.45
CA ASP A 315 21.84 11.54 -13.91
C ASP A 315 20.47 10.80 -14.05
N CYS A 316 20.49 9.51 -14.46
CA CYS A 316 19.28 8.67 -14.45
C CYS A 316 18.75 8.47 -13.02
N ALA A 317 19.64 8.26 -12.03
CA ALA A 317 19.27 8.11 -10.64
C ALA A 317 18.66 9.41 -10.07
N ASP A 318 19.20 10.57 -10.42
CA ASP A 318 18.62 11.87 -10.02
C ASP A 318 17.21 12.07 -10.56
N ILE A 319 16.98 11.71 -11.84
CA ILE A 319 15.65 11.75 -12.45
C ILE A 319 14.70 10.79 -11.74
N ALA A 320 15.16 9.58 -11.46
CA ALA A 320 14.40 8.57 -10.75
C ALA A 320 14.00 9.02 -9.34
N ASN A 321 14.92 9.62 -8.59
CA ASN A 321 14.65 10.19 -7.26
C ASN A 321 13.63 11.34 -7.32
N GLN A 322 13.61 12.13 -8.39
CA GLN A 322 12.60 13.17 -8.61
C GLN A 322 11.23 12.58 -8.92
N ILE A 323 11.14 11.44 -9.58
CA ILE A 323 9.90 10.72 -9.87
C ILE A 323 9.42 10.00 -8.61
N ALA A 324 10.33 9.39 -7.87
CA ALA A 324 10.06 8.53 -6.71
C ALA A 324 9.06 7.41 -7.05
N PRO A 325 9.42 6.50 -7.98
CA PRO A 325 8.49 5.53 -8.55
C PRO A 325 8.08 4.45 -7.56
N GLU A 326 6.96 3.80 -7.85
CA GLU A 326 6.49 2.61 -7.15
C GLU A 326 7.50 1.47 -7.25
N HIS A 327 7.84 1.07 -8.48
CA HIS A 327 8.84 0.04 -8.77
C HIS A 327 10.06 0.68 -9.44
N MET A 328 11.25 0.35 -8.92
CA MET A 328 12.54 0.76 -9.46
C MET A 328 13.35 -0.47 -9.84
N GLU A 329 13.71 -0.62 -11.10
CA GLU A 329 14.61 -1.69 -11.55
C GLU A 329 15.98 -1.12 -11.92
N LEU A 330 17.05 -1.69 -11.39
CA LEU A 330 18.43 -1.36 -11.73
C LEU A 330 18.99 -2.47 -12.65
N SER A 331 18.67 -2.41 -13.94
CA SER A 331 19.10 -3.36 -14.96
C SER A 331 20.43 -2.91 -15.58
N VAL A 332 21.47 -2.83 -14.75
CA VAL A 332 22.81 -2.34 -15.08
C VAL A 332 23.88 -3.36 -14.73
N ALA A 333 25.08 -3.19 -15.25
CA ALA A 333 26.22 -4.07 -14.98
C ALA A 333 26.61 -4.12 -13.48
N ASP A 334 26.53 -2.99 -12.77
CA ASP A 334 26.78 -2.92 -11.33
C ASP A 334 25.61 -2.25 -10.58
N PRO A 335 24.53 -3.01 -10.27
CA PRO A 335 23.38 -2.47 -9.57
C PRO A 335 23.71 -2.07 -8.11
N TYR A 336 24.68 -2.73 -7.47
CA TYR A 336 25.10 -2.38 -6.10
C TYR A 336 25.89 -1.09 -6.03
N GLY A 337 26.67 -0.75 -7.08
CA GLY A 337 27.36 0.53 -7.20
C GLY A 337 26.40 1.69 -7.43
N LEU A 338 25.28 1.47 -8.12
CA LEU A 338 24.26 2.49 -8.37
C LEU A 338 23.28 2.65 -7.19
N LEU A 339 23.02 1.58 -6.44
CA LEU A 339 22.04 1.55 -5.33
C LEU A 339 22.18 2.69 -4.31
N PRO A 340 23.42 3.11 -3.88
CA PRO A 340 23.56 4.22 -2.94
C PRO A 340 23.05 5.58 -3.43
N LEU A 341 22.83 5.74 -4.74
CA LEU A 341 22.30 6.96 -5.35
C LEU A 341 20.76 6.97 -5.40
N ILE A 342 20.12 5.85 -5.09
CA ILE A 342 18.64 5.74 -5.09
C ILE A 342 18.13 6.07 -3.70
N GLU A 343 17.41 7.17 -3.58
CA GLU A 343 16.84 7.66 -2.33
C GLU A 343 15.34 7.37 -2.22
N ASN A 344 14.63 7.40 -3.36
CA ASN A 344 13.17 7.37 -3.38
C ASN A 344 12.64 6.31 -4.34
N ALA A 345 12.21 5.17 -3.80
CA ALA A 345 11.49 4.13 -4.53
C ALA A 345 10.63 3.30 -3.58
N GLY A 346 9.50 2.78 -4.05
CA GLY A 346 8.68 1.86 -3.28
C GLY A 346 9.36 0.50 -3.13
N ALA A 347 9.80 -0.11 -4.22
CA ALA A 347 10.61 -1.33 -4.23
C ALA A 347 11.77 -1.18 -5.21
N ILE A 348 12.92 -1.79 -4.88
CA ILE A 348 14.14 -1.72 -5.72
C ILE A 348 14.53 -3.15 -6.13
N PHE A 349 14.61 -3.40 -7.43
CA PHE A 349 14.96 -4.67 -8.05
C PHE A 349 16.37 -4.57 -8.62
N LEU A 350 17.25 -5.49 -8.26
CA LEU A 350 18.68 -5.40 -8.55
C LEU A 350 19.10 -6.44 -9.59
N GLY A 351 19.59 -5.95 -10.73
CA GLY A 351 20.17 -6.76 -11.82
C GLY A 351 19.15 -7.30 -12.80
N HIS A 352 19.65 -7.83 -13.91
CA HIS A 352 18.89 -8.22 -15.11
C HIS A 352 17.89 -9.37 -14.94
N TYR A 353 17.93 -10.09 -13.82
CA TYR A 353 17.06 -11.24 -13.52
C TYR A 353 16.11 -10.99 -12.36
N SER A 354 15.86 -9.73 -12.03
CA SER A 354 14.94 -9.33 -10.97
C SER A 354 13.81 -8.47 -11.55
N PRO A 355 12.92 -9.05 -12.38
CA PRO A 355 11.80 -8.31 -12.96
C PRO A 355 10.73 -8.03 -11.91
N GLU A 356 9.96 -6.96 -12.08
CA GLU A 356 8.89 -6.52 -11.18
C GLU A 356 7.90 -7.66 -10.83
N PRO A 357 7.44 -8.54 -11.78
CA PRO A 357 6.51 -9.61 -11.45
C PRO A 357 7.05 -10.62 -10.42
N LEU A 358 8.37 -10.75 -10.28
CA LEU A 358 8.95 -11.56 -9.21
C LEU A 358 8.58 -10.99 -7.82
N GLY A 359 8.63 -9.67 -7.68
CA GLY A 359 8.21 -8.95 -6.45
C GLY A 359 6.73 -9.11 -6.18
N ASP A 360 5.92 -9.02 -7.22
CA ASP A 360 4.47 -9.12 -7.12
C ASP A 360 3.97 -10.47 -6.59
N TYR A 361 4.71 -11.55 -6.88
CA TYR A 361 4.20 -12.89 -6.59
C TYR A 361 5.06 -13.69 -5.60
N LEU A 362 6.39 -13.79 -5.80
CA LEU A 362 7.18 -14.83 -5.13
C LEU A 362 8.43 -14.34 -4.40
N ALA A 363 8.87 -13.09 -4.53
CA ALA A 363 10.08 -12.63 -3.86
C ALA A 363 9.92 -12.57 -2.33
N GLY A 364 8.75 -12.16 -1.84
CA GLY A 364 8.45 -12.03 -0.42
C GLY A 364 8.23 -10.61 0.10
N PRO A 365 8.96 -9.57 -0.36
CA PRO A 365 8.61 -8.18 -0.08
C PRO A 365 7.19 -7.84 -0.51
N ASN A 366 6.61 -6.81 0.14
CA ASN A 366 5.23 -6.42 -0.13
C ASN A 366 5.09 -5.64 -1.43
N HIS A 367 4.06 -5.96 -2.21
CA HIS A 367 3.72 -5.25 -3.44
C HIS A 367 2.69 -4.12 -3.25
N VAL A 368 2.21 -3.88 -2.03
CA VAL A 368 1.40 -2.70 -1.72
C VAL A 368 2.37 -1.55 -1.47
N LEU A 369 2.64 -0.79 -2.52
CA LEU A 369 3.72 0.17 -2.62
C LEU A 369 3.20 1.61 -2.71
N PRO A 370 3.98 2.60 -2.28
CA PRO A 370 3.67 4.00 -2.49
C PRO A 370 3.77 4.36 -3.97
N THR A 371 2.74 5.02 -4.50
CA THR A 371 2.61 5.43 -5.91
C THR A 371 2.60 6.95 -6.05
N SER A 372 2.68 7.45 -7.27
CA SER A 372 2.51 8.89 -7.58
C SER A 372 3.50 9.79 -6.83
N GLY A 373 4.74 9.34 -6.72
CA GLY A 373 5.83 10.07 -6.06
C GLY A 373 5.78 10.06 -4.54
N THR A 374 4.88 9.31 -3.92
CA THR A 374 4.77 9.25 -2.45
C THR A 374 5.84 8.39 -1.80
N ALA A 375 6.64 7.64 -2.57
CA ALA A 375 7.82 6.93 -2.06
C ALA A 375 8.87 7.85 -1.40
N ARG A 376 8.73 9.18 -1.52
CA ARG A 376 9.53 10.18 -0.80
C ARG A 376 9.28 10.18 0.70
N PHE A 377 8.13 9.70 1.16
CA PHE A 377 7.69 9.76 2.57
C PHE A 377 6.83 8.58 3.03
N PHE A 378 6.42 7.70 2.12
CA PHE A 378 5.78 6.44 2.44
C PHE A 378 6.69 5.25 2.13
N SER A 379 6.48 4.16 2.84
CA SER A 379 7.14 2.87 2.64
C SER A 379 6.14 1.82 2.11
N PRO A 380 6.62 0.68 1.60
CA PRO A 380 5.77 -0.49 1.35
C PRO A 380 5.00 -0.89 2.61
N LEU A 381 3.81 -1.48 2.42
CA LEU A 381 3.05 -2.06 3.52
C LEU A 381 3.91 -3.08 4.29
N SER A 382 3.97 -2.93 5.60
CA SER A 382 4.89 -3.67 6.46
C SER A 382 4.24 -4.07 7.77
N VAL A 383 4.96 -4.81 8.61
CA VAL A 383 4.53 -5.14 9.98
C VAL A 383 4.29 -3.88 10.82
N ASP A 384 5.05 -2.81 10.57
CA ASP A 384 4.89 -1.54 11.29
C ASP A 384 3.53 -0.89 11.10
N ASP A 385 2.87 -1.15 9.97
CA ASP A 385 1.52 -0.66 9.69
C ASP A 385 0.45 -1.26 10.60
N PHE A 386 0.72 -2.40 11.20
CA PHE A 386 -0.21 -3.20 11.99
C PHE A 386 0.09 -3.19 13.49
N VAL A 387 1.06 -2.39 13.91
CA VAL A 387 1.39 -2.18 15.32
C VAL A 387 1.30 -0.70 15.69
N LYS A 388 1.17 -0.45 16.99
CA LYS A 388 1.32 0.88 17.57
C LYS A 388 2.37 0.83 18.68
N LYS A 389 3.08 1.94 18.86
CA LYS A 389 4.17 2.07 19.81
C LYS A 389 3.79 3.12 20.87
N SER A 390 3.87 2.74 22.14
CA SER A 390 3.60 3.64 23.27
C SER A 390 4.87 3.80 24.09
N SER A 391 5.21 5.05 24.43
CA SER A 391 6.34 5.34 25.33
C SER A 391 6.06 4.84 26.74
N LEU A 392 7.07 4.21 27.35
CA LEU A 392 7.06 3.82 28.76
C LEU A 392 8.01 4.73 29.51
N ILE A 393 7.53 5.36 30.59
CA ILE A 393 8.30 6.26 31.42
C ILE A 393 8.03 5.88 32.88
N CYS A 394 9.10 5.52 33.60
CA CYS A 394 9.04 5.27 35.04
C CYS A 394 10.18 6.05 35.72
N CYS A 395 9.81 7.07 36.50
CA CYS A 395 10.75 7.94 37.20
C CYS A 395 10.76 7.62 38.68
N SER A 396 11.94 7.58 39.32
CA SER A 396 12.05 7.48 40.77
C SER A 396 11.68 8.81 41.44
N ARG A 397 11.26 8.74 42.72
CA ARG A 397 10.98 9.93 43.49
C ARG A 397 12.18 10.88 43.57
N ALA A 398 13.37 10.33 43.84
CA ALA A 398 14.60 11.10 43.95
C ALA A 398 14.97 11.83 42.66
N GLU A 399 14.82 11.18 41.52
CA GLU A 399 15.07 11.80 40.24
C GLU A 399 14.03 12.88 39.90
N LEU A 400 12.76 12.63 40.14
CA LEU A 400 11.73 13.63 39.94
C LEU A 400 11.97 14.86 40.83
N GLU A 401 12.41 14.65 42.07
CA GLU A 401 12.75 15.74 42.99
C GLU A 401 13.93 16.55 42.45
N ARG A 402 14.96 15.89 41.97
CA ARG A 402 16.16 16.50 41.36
C ARG A 402 15.83 17.42 40.19
N VAL A 403 14.88 17.03 39.33
CA VAL A 403 14.53 17.77 38.09
C VAL A 403 13.28 18.66 38.28
N SER A 404 12.63 18.63 39.43
CA SER A 404 11.33 19.26 39.68
C SER A 404 11.29 20.75 39.34
N GLU A 405 12.31 21.52 39.78
CA GLU A 405 12.35 22.97 39.52
C GLU A 405 12.48 23.28 38.03
N GLN A 406 13.25 22.47 37.26
CA GLN A 406 13.37 22.63 35.81
C GLN A 406 12.05 22.33 35.10
N VAL A 407 11.36 21.25 35.46
CA VAL A 407 10.05 20.91 34.87
C VAL A 407 9.02 22.01 35.19
N MET A 408 8.96 22.48 36.43
CA MET A 408 8.04 23.53 36.83
C MET A 408 8.36 24.87 36.12
N LEU A 409 9.63 25.21 35.98
CA LEU A 409 10.08 26.41 35.26
C LEU A 409 9.61 26.38 33.81
N LEU A 410 9.88 25.27 33.09
CA LEU A 410 9.47 25.12 31.71
C LEU A 410 7.94 25.20 31.54
N ALA A 411 7.19 24.51 32.39
CA ALA A 411 5.73 24.55 32.37
C ALA A 411 5.17 25.97 32.58
N ARG A 412 5.74 26.75 33.52
CA ARG A 412 5.32 28.13 33.74
C ARG A 412 5.66 29.08 32.61
N GLN A 413 6.83 28.88 31.94
CA GLN A 413 7.20 29.67 30.77
C GLN A 413 6.25 29.44 29.60
N GLU A 414 5.63 28.25 29.52
CA GLU A 414 4.58 27.92 28.54
C GLU A 414 3.17 28.36 29.02
N GLY A 415 3.03 28.98 30.21
CA GLY A 415 1.73 29.36 30.78
C GLY A 415 0.91 28.17 31.29
N LEU A 416 1.56 27.03 31.59
CA LEU A 416 0.92 25.80 32.01
C LEU A 416 1.07 25.53 33.51
N ASP A 417 0.45 26.39 34.35
CA ASP A 417 0.57 26.30 35.83
C ASP A 417 0.07 24.97 36.40
N ALA A 418 -0.95 24.35 35.80
CA ALA A 418 -1.41 23.02 36.22
C ALA A 418 -0.35 21.94 36.02
N HIS A 419 0.47 22.04 34.96
CA HIS A 419 1.61 21.14 34.73
C HIS A 419 2.69 21.35 35.81
N ALA A 420 3.01 22.60 36.14
CA ALA A 420 3.93 22.91 37.23
C ALA A 420 3.42 22.37 38.57
N ASN A 421 2.14 22.56 38.85
CA ASN A 421 1.51 22.07 40.08
C ASN A 421 1.48 20.54 40.17
N ALA A 422 1.31 19.86 39.05
CA ALA A 422 1.37 18.39 39.01
C ALA A 422 2.70 17.84 39.56
N VAL A 423 3.80 18.56 39.39
CA VAL A 423 5.09 18.21 39.99
C VAL A 423 5.20 18.72 41.42
N ALA A 424 4.83 20.00 41.67
CA ALA A 424 4.94 20.66 42.96
C ALA A 424 4.25 19.90 44.09
N ILE A 425 2.99 19.45 43.83
CA ILE A 425 2.17 18.77 44.85
C ILE A 425 2.78 17.44 45.33
N ARG A 426 3.59 16.77 44.49
CA ARG A 426 4.29 15.52 44.85
C ARG A 426 5.36 15.75 45.93
N PHE A 427 5.76 17.00 46.15
CA PHE A 427 6.75 17.42 47.12
C PHE A 427 6.19 18.42 48.18
N GLY A 428 4.86 18.49 48.30
CA GLY A 428 4.21 19.40 49.27
C GLY A 428 4.33 20.90 48.96
N LYS A 429 4.65 21.24 47.69
CA LYS A 429 4.79 22.62 47.20
C LYS A 429 3.57 23.03 46.39
N GLU A 430 2.38 23.02 46.97
CA GLU A 430 1.14 23.40 46.28
C GLU A 430 1.13 24.85 45.79
N ILE A 431 0.44 25.12 44.67
CA ILE A 431 0.10 26.50 44.28
C ILE A 431 -0.78 27.08 45.38
N LYS A 432 -0.32 28.12 46.06
CA LYS A 432 -1.17 28.88 46.95
C LYS A 432 -2.12 29.74 46.12
N ALA A 433 -3.42 29.66 46.43
CA ALA A 433 -4.46 30.49 45.85
C ALA A 433 -4.19 31.98 46.03
#